data_a75d4c18c1f6c793e8943f4f16bf49c0
#
_entry.id   a75d4c18c1f6c793e8943f4f16bf49c0
#
_cell.length_a   1.000
_cell.length_b   1.000
_cell.length_c   1.000
_cell.angle_alpha   90.00
_cell.angle_beta   90.00
_cell.angle_gamma   90.00
#
_symmetry.space_group_name_H-M   'P 1'
#
loop_
_entity.id
_entity.type
_entity.pdbx_description
1 polymer ?
#
loop_
_entity_poly.entity_id
_entity_poly.type
_entity_poly.pdbx_seq_one_letter_code
_entity_poly.pdbx_strand_id
1 'polypeptide(L)'
;MWLRFVAGRPVSTVTTDFLAWCCDRLAAQGLPALLLIWDNASWHTSQAVRAWIHTHNQQVKTCQRGVRIVASWLPVKSPWLNPIEPKWVHGKRAVSEPDRLLSAAELEARVCTYYACPAEAHLLMPQKVA
;
A
#
# COMPACT_ATOMS: atom_id res chain seq x y z
N MET A 1 9.26 -7.87 -0.77
CA MET A 1 8.23 -6.90 -0.27
C MET A 1 8.14 -5.76 -1.24
N TRP A 2 6.97 -5.16 -1.44
CA TRP A 2 6.79 -3.95 -2.24
C TRP A 2 6.43 -2.79 -1.34
N LEU A 3 7.15 -1.70 -1.46
CA LEU A 3 6.97 -0.49 -0.65
C LEU A 3 6.87 0.75 -1.55
N ARG A 4 6.04 1.69 -1.14
CA ARG A 4 5.97 3.04 -1.70
C ARG A 4 5.88 4.03 -0.55
N PHE A 5 6.61 5.09 -0.66
CA PHE A 5 6.61 6.16 0.34
C PHE A 5 5.68 7.29 -0.09
N VAL A 6 5.19 8.02 0.89
CA VAL A 6 4.36 9.22 0.70
C VAL A 6 4.73 10.26 1.76
N ALA A 7 4.83 11.50 1.35
CA ALA A 7 5.06 12.62 2.26
C ALA A 7 3.73 13.06 2.87
N GLY A 8 3.38 12.54 4.07
CA GLY A 8 2.15 12.90 4.76
C GLY A 8 1.37 11.70 5.29
N ARG A 9 0.10 11.92 5.61
CA ARG A 9 -0.79 10.87 6.10
C ARG A 9 -1.43 10.12 4.93
N PRO A 10 -1.60 8.79 5.03
CA PRO A 10 -2.35 8.03 4.04
C PRO A 10 -3.78 8.57 3.93
N VAL A 11 -4.23 8.71 2.68
CA VAL A 11 -5.61 9.07 2.33
C VAL A 11 -6.12 8.12 1.25
N SER A 12 -7.42 8.15 0.98
CA SER A 12 -8.03 7.23 0.00
C SER A 12 -7.37 7.27 -1.38
N THR A 13 -6.97 8.44 -1.87
CA THR A 13 -6.30 8.60 -3.16
C THR A 13 -4.94 7.90 -3.18
N VAL A 14 -4.14 8.07 -2.11
CA VAL A 14 -2.85 7.36 -1.98
C VAL A 14 -3.05 5.84 -1.98
N THR A 15 -4.12 5.37 -1.34
CA THR A 15 -4.48 3.95 -1.33
C THR A 15 -4.80 3.45 -2.73
N THR A 16 -5.62 4.16 -3.49
CA THR A 16 -5.98 3.76 -4.86
C THR A 16 -4.78 3.81 -5.81
N ASP A 17 -3.91 4.81 -5.70
CA ASP A 17 -2.68 4.91 -6.49
C ASP A 17 -1.71 3.75 -6.19
N PHE A 18 -1.61 3.37 -4.92
CA PHE A 18 -0.82 2.20 -4.53
C PHE A 18 -1.40 0.90 -5.11
N LEU A 19 -2.73 0.73 -5.07
CA LEU A 19 -3.40 -0.44 -5.65
C LEU A 19 -3.22 -0.51 -7.17
N ALA A 20 -3.34 0.62 -7.87
CA ALA A 20 -3.09 0.70 -9.30
C ALA A 20 -1.66 0.24 -9.64
N TRP A 21 -0.68 0.79 -8.93
CA TRP A 21 0.72 0.41 -9.09
C TRP A 21 0.97 -1.09 -8.80
N CYS A 22 0.32 -1.66 -7.77
CA CYS A 22 0.40 -3.10 -7.49
C CYS A 22 -0.18 -3.92 -8.66
N CYS A 23 -1.33 -3.50 -9.20
CA CYS A 23 -1.95 -4.17 -10.35
C CYS A 23 -1.05 -4.14 -11.59
N ASP A 24 -0.40 -3.01 -11.87
CA ASP A 24 0.54 -2.89 -13.00
C ASP A 24 1.72 -3.84 -12.85
N ARG A 25 2.28 -3.96 -11.65
CA ARG A 25 3.39 -4.89 -11.37
C ARG A 25 2.97 -6.35 -11.49
N LEU A 26 1.78 -6.69 -11.03
CA LEU A 26 1.23 -8.05 -11.16
C LEU A 26 0.92 -8.38 -12.62
N ALA A 27 0.36 -7.46 -13.37
CA ALA A 27 0.11 -7.61 -14.80
C ALA A 27 1.41 -7.86 -15.57
N ALA A 28 2.48 -7.13 -15.25
CA ALA A 28 3.81 -7.33 -15.83
C ALA A 28 4.40 -8.72 -15.53
N GLN A 29 3.95 -9.36 -14.45
CA GLN A 29 4.32 -10.75 -14.09
C GLN A 29 3.35 -11.79 -14.66
N GLY A 30 2.35 -11.40 -15.44
CA GLY A 30 1.33 -12.27 -16.00
C GLY A 30 0.30 -12.80 -14.99
N LEU A 31 0.20 -12.16 -13.81
CA LEU A 31 -0.73 -12.57 -12.76
C LEU A 31 -2.09 -11.89 -12.95
N PRO A 32 -3.20 -12.65 -12.92
CA PRO A 32 -4.51 -12.12 -13.27
C PRO A 32 -5.29 -11.53 -12.10
N ALA A 33 -4.83 -11.72 -10.85
CA ALA A 33 -5.57 -11.31 -9.68
C ALA A 33 -4.67 -10.87 -8.53
N LEU A 34 -5.17 -9.92 -7.75
CA LEU A 34 -4.65 -9.46 -6.46
C LEU A 34 -5.63 -9.86 -5.36
N LEU A 35 -5.22 -10.78 -4.47
CA LEU A 35 -5.92 -11.00 -3.21
C LEU A 35 -5.42 -9.98 -2.20
N LEU A 36 -6.27 -9.04 -1.85
CA LEU A 36 -5.97 -7.95 -0.94
C LEU A 36 -6.59 -8.22 0.42
N ILE A 37 -5.74 -8.49 1.41
CA ILE A 37 -6.15 -8.68 2.81
C ILE A 37 -5.61 -7.49 3.60
N TRP A 38 -6.49 -6.69 4.19
CA TRP A 38 -6.11 -5.46 4.88
C TRP A 38 -6.96 -5.19 6.12
N ASP A 39 -6.49 -4.28 6.94
CA ASP A 39 -7.20 -3.85 8.13
C ASP A 39 -8.35 -2.88 7.81
N ASN A 40 -9.04 -2.44 8.87
CA ASN A 40 -10.17 -1.52 8.76
C ASN A 40 -9.77 -0.04 8.93
N ALA A 41 -8.55 0.35 8.55
CA ALA A 41 -8.19 1.75 8.53
C ALA A 41 -9.16 2.57 7.66
N SER A 42 -9.45 3.80 8.07
CA SER A 42 -10.47 4.62 7.39
C SER A 42 -10.19 4.87 5.91
N TRP A 43 -8.91 4.96 5.53
CA TRP A 43 -8.48 5.10 4.14
C TRP A 43 -8.56 3.79 3.35
N HIS A 44 -8.69 2.62 3.99
CA HIS A 44 -8.93 1.32 3.36
C HIS A 44 -10.43 1.05 3.20
N THR A 45 -11.25 1.52 4.12
CA THR A 45 -12.69 1.24 4.15
C THR A 45 -13.54 2.33 3.53
N SER A 46 -12.95 3.44 3.08
CA SER A 46 -13.65 4.58 2.53
C SER A 46 -14.51 4.20 1.32
N GLN A 47 -15.63 4.89 1.15
CA GLN A 47 -16.50 4.71 -0.01
C GLN A 47 -15.74 4.96 -1.33
N ALA A 48 -14.82 5.93 -1.35
CA ALA A 48 -14.02 6.24 -2.52
C ALA A 48 -13.15 5.05 -2.95
N VAL A 49 -12.50 4.38 -2.01
CA VAL A 49 -11.67 3.19 -2.30
C VAL A 49 -12.53 2.02 -2.77
N ARG A 50 -13.66 1.78 -2.14
CA ARG A 50 -14.59 0.72 -2.56
C ARG A 50 -15.14 0.97 -3.97
N ALA A 51 -15.54 2.19 -4.27
CA ALA A 51 -16.02 2.59 -5.59
C ALA A 51 -14.91 2.44 -6.64
N TRP A 52 -13.69 2.85 -6.33
CA TRP A 52 -12.56 2.69 -7.22
C TRP A 52 -12.28 1.21 -7.55
N ILE A 53 -12.24 0.33 -6.53
CA ILE A 53 -12.05 -1.11 -6.73
C ILE A 53 -13.16 -1.69 -7.61
N HIS A 54 -14.41 -1.28 -7.37
CA HIS A 54 -15.54 -1.72 -8.19
C HIS A 54 -15.38 -1.32 -9.66
N THR A 55 -15.10 -0.03 -9.91
CA THR A 55 -14.86 0.49 -11.27
C THR A 55 -13.69 -0.20 -11.97
N HIS A 56 -12.56 -0.35 -11.26
CA HIS A 56 -11.40 -1.06 -11.76
C HIS A 56 -11.75 -2.50 -12.19
N ASN A 57 -12.45 -3.24 -11.34
CA ASN A 57 -12.86 -4.61 -11.65
C ASN A 57 -13.84 -4.70 -12.81
N GLN A 58 -14.73 -3.71 -12.97
CA GLN A 58 -15.61 -3.63 -14.15
C GLN A 58 -14.83 -3.42 -15.43
N GLN A 59 -13.83 -2.54 -15.41
CA GLN A 59 -12.94 -2.31 -16.56
C GLN A 59 -12.17 -3.59 -16.92
N VAL A 60 -11.59 -4.28 -15.94
CA VAL A 60 -10.88 -5.55 -16.15
C VAL A 60 -11.81 -6.59 -16.79
N LYS A 61 -13.06 -6.68 -16.33
CA LYS A 61 -14.06 -7.60 -16.88
C LYS A 61 -14.43 -7.24 -18.32
N THR A 62 -14.66 -5.97 -18.60
CA THR A 62 -15.08 -5.49 -19.93
C THR A 62 -13.96 -5.65 -20.95
N CYS A 63 -12.73 -5.28 -20.58
CA CYS A 63 -11.57 -5.34 -21.45
C CYS A 63 -10.95 -6.75 -21.52
N GLN A 64 -11.38 -7.66 -20.66
CA GLN A 64 -10.80 -9.00 -20.49
C GLN A 64 -9.26 -8.98 -20.31
N ARG A 65 -8.77 -7.89 -19.72
CA ARG A 65 -7.35 -7.60 -19.52
C ARG A 65 -7.14 -6.83 -18.24
N GLY A 66 -6.04 -7.14 -17.55
CA GLY A 66 -5.65 -6.51 -16.30
C GLY A 66 -5.76 -7.44 -15.09
N VAL A 67 -5.56 -6.91 -13.92
CA VAL A 67 -5.51 -7.64 -12.64
C VAL A 67 -6.79 -7.38 -11.86
N ARG A 68 -7.56 -8.40 -11.59
CA ARG A 68 -8.76 -8.29 -10.75
C ARG A 68 -8.38 -8.17 -9.28
N ILE A 69 -8.98 -7.25 -8.56
CA ILE A 69 -8.79 -7.09 -7.11
C ILE A 69 -9.90 -7.83 -6.36
N VAL A 70 -9.51 -8.75 -5.50
CA VAL A 70 -10.40 -9.43 -4.54
C VAL A 70 -10.03 -8.92 -3.16
N ALA A 71 -10.84 -8.00 -2.62
CA ALA A 71 -10.60 -7.37 -1.34
C ALA A 71 -11.30 -8.12 -0.20
N SER A 72 -10.57 -8.37 0.88
CA SER A 72 -11.06 -8.95 2.12
C SER A 72 -10.57 -8.10 3.30
N TRP A 73 -11.47 -7.71 4.17
CA TRP A 73 -11.13 -6.96 5.38
C TRP A 73 -10.98 -7.90 6.56
N LEU A 74 -9.94 -7.65 7.36
CA LEU A 74 -9.78 -8.34 8.63
C LEU A 74 -10.93 -8.00 9.58
N PRO A 75 -11.30 -8.92 10.49
CA PRO A 75 -12.27 -8.61 11.53
C PRO A 75 -11.88 -7.37 12.33
N VAL A 76 -12.86 -6.59 12.74
CA VAL A 76 -12.63 -5.40 13.57
C VAL A 76 -11.95 -5.79 14.88
N LYS A 77 -10.99 -4.98 15.32
CA LYS A 77 -10.20 -5.19 16.55
C LYS A 77 -9.38 -6.51 16.57
N SER A 78 -8.94 -6.97 15.40
CA SER A 78 -8.16 -8.20 15.28
C SER A 78 -6.77 -7.95 14.66
N PRO A 79 -5.93 -7.08 15.24
CA PRO A 79 -4.61 -6.74 14.66
C PRO A 79 -3.68 -7.95 14.57
N TRP A 80 -3.84 -8.95 15.45
CA TRP A 80 -3.04 -10.17 15.43
C TRP A 80 -3.27 -11.03 14.17
N LEU A 81 -4.36 -10.83 13.46
CA LEU A 81 -4.63 -11.50 12.19
C LEU A 81 -3.92 -10.82 11.00
N ASN A 82 -3.33 -9.65 11.21
CA ASN A 82 -2.61 -8.93 10.17
C ASN A 82 -1.13 -9.37 10.15
N PRO A 83 -0.71 -10.20 9.19
CA PRO A 83 0.65 -10.76 9.18
C PRO A 83 1.74 -9.72 8.90
N ILE A 84 1.37 -8.50 8.51
CA ILE A 84 2.32 -7.41 8.27
C ILE A 84 2.73 -6.72 9.58
N GLU A 85 1.90 -6.73 10.62
CA GLU A 85 2.16 -6.03 11.88
C GLU A 85 3.47 -6.46 12.55
N PRO A 86 3.76 -7.76 12.77
CA PRO A 86 5.03 -8.18 13.32
C PRO A 86 6.23 -7.71 12.48
N LYS A 87 6.10 -7.73 11.15
CA LYS A 87 7.15 -7.26 10.24
C LYS A 87 7.43 -5.76 10.44
N TRP A 88 6.38 -4.94 10.62
CA TRP A 88 6.53 -3.52 10.92
C TRP A 88 7.17 -3.26 12.27
N VAL A 89 6.83 -4.02 13.29
CA VAL A 89 7.45 -3.90 14.62
C VAL A 89 8.94 -4.17 14.55
N HIS A 90 9.34 -5.26 13.90
CA HIS A 90 10.75 -5.60 13.72
C HIS A 90 11.48 -4.58 12.83
N GLY A 91 10.88 -4.18 11.72
CA GLY A 91 11.45 -3.18 10.83
C GLY A 91 11.67 -1.84 11.53
N LYS A 92 10.69 -1.33 12.26
CA LYS A 92 10.83 -0.08 13.03
C LYS A 92 12.01 -0.15 14.00
N ARG A 93 12.15 -1.23 14.76
CA ARG A 93 13.28 -1.41 15.68
C ARG A 93 14.62 -1.45 14.98
N ALA A 94 14.69 -2.12 13.83
CA ALA A 94 15.94 -2.30 13.08
C ALA A 94 16.43 -1.00 12.41
N VAL A 95 15.50 -0.12 11.98
CA VAL A 95 15.86 1.12 11.27
C VAL A 95 15.99 2.34 12.17
N SER A 96 15.44 2.30 13.39
CA SER A 96 15.48 3.42 14.35
C SER A 96 16.84 3.51 15.03
N GLU A 97 17.29 4.73 15.30
CA GLU A 97 18.42 5.02 16.17
C GLU A 97 17.90 5.71 17.44
N PRO A 98 18.23 5.20 18.65
CA PRO A 98 17.70 5.78 19.89
C PRO A 98 18.28 7.18 20.17
N ASP A 99 19.49 7.45 19.71
CA ASP A 99 20.23 8.65 20.08
C ASP A 99 20.18 9.77 19.03
N ARG A 100 19.53 9.55 17.90
CA ARG A 100 19.50 10.51 16.79
C ARG A 100 18.19 10.47 16.01
N LEU A 101 17.70 11.64 15.64
CA LEU A 101 16.64 11.76 14.66
C LEU A 101 17.20 11.54 13.25
N LEU A 102 16.62 10.59 12.53
CA LEU A 102 16.94 10.33 11.13
C LEU A 102 16.17 11.32 10.24
N SER A 103 16.79 11.77 9.17
CA SER A 103 16.08 12.46 8.10
C SER A 103 15.14 11.48 7.37
N ALA A 104 14.13 12.01 6.66
CA ALA A 104 13.21 11.20 5.89
C ALA A 104 13.94 10.33 4.84
N ALA A 105 14.95 10.90 4.17
CA ALA A 105 15.75 10.18 3.18
C ALA A 105 16.59 9.05 3.79
N GLU A 106 17.21 9.29 4.95
CA GLU A 106 17.95 8.24 5.67
C GLU A 106 17.02 7.11 6.13
N LEU A 107 15.84 7.46 6.64
CA LEU A 107 14.87 6.48 7.08
C LEU A 107 14.38 5.63 5.89
N GLU A 108 14.07 6.25 4.77
CA GLU A 108 13.66 5.57 3.54
C GLU A 108 14.74 4.59 3.06
N ALA A 109 15.99 5.05 2.96
CA ALA A 109 17.12 4.20 2.55
C ALA A 109 17.29 2.99 3.47
N ARG A 110 17.19 3.16 4.78
CA ARG A 110 17.27 2.07 5.76
C ARG A 110 16.13 1.08 5.64
N VAL A 111 14.91 1.58 5.45
CA VAL A 111 13.72 0.74 5.26
C VAL A 111 13.86 -0.09 3.98
N CYS A 112 14.27 0.52 2.87
CA CYS A 112 14.51 -0.20 1.62
C CYS A 112 15.60 -1.26 1.77
N THR A 113 16.70 -0.95 2.46
CA THR A 113 17.77 -1.91 2.74
C THR A 113 17.28 -3.06 3.61
N TYR A 114 16.57 -2.76 4.70
CA TYR A 114 16.07 -3.78 5.63
C TYR A 114 15.11 -4.77 4.96
N TYR A 115 14.21 -4.28 4.12
CA TYR A 115 13.23 -5.13 3.42
C TYR A 115 13.72 -5.64 2.06
N ALA A 116 14.96 -5.35 1.68
CA ALA A 116 15.56 -5.72 0.38
C ALA A 116 14.64 -5.35 -0.79
N CYS A 117 14.13 -4.12 -0.79
CA CYS A 117 13.27 -3.60 -1.85
C CYS A 117 13.90 -2.37 -2.52
N PRO A 118 13.63 -2.15 -3.81
CA PRO A 118 14.11 -0.96 -4.50
C PRO A 118 13.43 0.30 -3.95
N ALA A 119 14.13 1.43 -4.01
CA ALA A 119 13.53 2.73 -3.80
C ALA A 119 12.67 3.07 -5.02
N GLU A 120 11.38 3.24 -4.80
CA GLU A 120 10.41 3.61 -5.83
C GLU A 120 10.06 5.10 -5.71
N ALA A 121 9.57 5.70 -6.79
CA ALA A 121 9.08 7.08 -6.73
C ALA A 121 7.98 7.24 -5.67
N HIS A 122 7.96 8.35 -4.95
CA HIS A 122 6.94 8.62 -3.94
C HIS A 122 5.54 8.68 -4.56
N LEU A 123 4.55 8.21 -3.83
CA LEU A 123 3.15 8.48 -4.13
C LEU A 123 2.85 9.95 -3.84
N LEU A 124 2.11 10.59 -4.74
CA LEU A 124 1.79 12.00 -4.62
C LEU A 124 0.58 12.19 -3.69
N MET A 125 0.69 13.14 -2.77
CA MET A 125 -0.45 13.62 -2.01
C MET A 125 -1.34 14.47 -2.90
N PRO A 126 -2.68 14.32 -2.83
CA PRO A 126 -3.56 15.22 -3.54
C PRO A 126 -3.30 16.65 -3.08
N GLN A 127 -3.12 17.58 -4.03
CA GLN A 127 -3.02 19.00 -3.70
C GLN A 127 -4.33 19.43 -3.03
N LYS A 128 -4.23 20.07 -1.87
CA LYS A 128 -5.37 20.76 -1.30
C LYS A 128 -5.74 21.86 -2.27
N VAL A 129 -6.88 21.70 -2.95
CA VAL A 129 -7.50 22.83 -3.66
C VAL A 129 -7.85 23.84 -2.56
N ALA A 130 -7.26 25.02 -2.68
CA ALA A 130 -7.48 26.13 -1.78
C ALA A 130 -8.94 26.63 -1.86
#